data_c3b8a4abbadf5231f504ff219e9c994f
#
_entry.id   c3b8a4abbadf5231f504ff219e9c994f
#
_cell.length_a   1.000
_cell.length_b   1.000
_cell.length_c   1.000
_cell.angle_alpha   90.00
_cell.angle_beta   90.00
_cell.angle_gamma   90.00
#
_symmetry.space_group_name_H-M   'P 1'
#
loop_
_entity.id
_entity.type
_entity.pdbx_description
1 polymer ?
#
loop_
_entity_poly.entity_id
_entity_poly.type
_entity_poly.pdbx_seq_one_letter_code
_entity_poly.pdbx_strand_id
1 'polypeptide(L)'
;MKTYTLADVAVLIDKVNKYDDDIVNFCSDENAVDDLVIEKAEKALGLKFTSSYKSFLEHCKGGDIGGEEIYSLYDNPMGIPAGDIVFQNLNDRKRGFVTAEQLIVCEADFDETFYFDYTQFRDGECPIYVMFPLDNCEYYASNFYEFLCKRIKVHVGEEIPEGDQPIEKIEHTPTPQPIPFYKSFWKKLWKRGN
;
A
#
# COMPACT_ATOMS: atom_id res chain seq x y z
N MET A 1 -3.99 -22.51 -8.15
CA MET A 1 -4.24 -21.10 -7.78
C MET A 1 -2.97 -20.34 -8.10
N LYS A 2 -3.01 -19.16 -8.73
CA LYS A 2 -1.79 -18.38 -9.02
C LYS A 2 -1.25 -17.81 -7.70
N THR A 3 0.05 -17.97 -7.45
CA THR A 3 0.73 -17.27 -6.35
C THR A 3 1.29 -15.96 -6.90
N TYR A 4 0.85 -14.84 -6.31
CA TYR A 4 1.33 -13.52 -6.69
C TYR A 4 2.68 -13.23 -6.04
N THR A 5 3.56 -12.54 -6.78
CA THR A 5 4.92 -12.21 -6.40
C THR A 5 5.21 -10.71 -6.57
N LEU A 6 6.33 -10.23 -6.03
CA LEU A 6 6.81 -8.87 -6.26
C LEU A 6 6.96 -8.56 -7.77
N ALA A 7 7.38 -9.54 -8.57
CA ALA A 7 7.50 -9.37 -10.01
C ALA A 7 6.16 -9.11 -10.71
N ASP A 8 5.06 -9.72 -10.23
CA ASP A 8 3.72 -9.43 -10.75
C ASP A 8 3.31 -7.99 -10.49
N VAL A 9 3.62 -7.47 -9.29
CA VAL A 9 3.38 -6.07 -8.92
C VAL A 9 4.21 -5.13 -9.80
N ALA A 10 5.51 -5.38 -9.94
CA ALA A 10 6.41 -4.55 -10.76
C ALA A 10 5.95 -4.47 -12.21
N VAL A 11 5.62 -5.61 -12.83
CA VAL A 11 5.09 -5.65 -14.21
C VAL A 11 3.79 -4.85 -14.36
N LEU A 12 2.93 -4.88 -13.34
CA LEU A 12 1.67 -4.14 -13.37
C LEU A 12 1.93 -2.63 -13.23
N ILE A 13 2.82 -2.21 -12.33
CA ILE A 13 3.23 -0.81 -12.16
C ILE A 13 3.85 -0.27 -13.45
N ASP A 14 4.76 -1.01 -14.08
CA ASP A 14 5.36 -0.63 -15.36
C ASP A 14 4.34 -0.44 -16.48
N LYS A 15 3.27 -1.23 -16.48
CA LYS A 15 2.16 -1.05 -17.43
C LYS A 15 1.37 0.20 -17.12
N VAL A 16 1.00 0.41 -15.86
CA VAL A 16 0.19 1.56 -15.42
C VAL A 16 0.92 2.86 -15.66
N ASN A 17 2.20 2.95 -15.32
CA ASN A 17 3.02 4.15 -15.49
C ASN A 17 3.20 4.60 -16.94
N LYS A 18 2.91 3.74 -17.92
CA LYS A 18 2.87 4.13 -19.34
C LYS A 18 1.64 4.98 -19.69
N TYR A 19 0.56 4.86 -18.91
CA TYR A 19 -0.70 5.56 -19.12
C TYR A 19 -0.88 6.72 -18.14
N ASP A 20 -0.64 6.42 -16.86
CA ASP A 20 -0.78 7.38 -15.76
C ASP A 20 0.23 7.04 -14.66
N ASP A 21 1.25 7.87 -14.51
CA ASP A 21 2.33 7.73 -13.52
C ASP A 21 1.94 8.30 -12.14
N ASP A 22 0.73 8.80 -12.00
CA ASP A 22 0.19 9.33 -10.73
C ASP A 22 -0.63 8.29 -9.94
N ILE A 23 -0.96 7.12 -10.52
CA ILE A 23 -1.79 6.10 -9.84
C ILE A 23 -1.04 5.34 -8.75
N VAL A 24 0.24 4.99 -8.99
CA VAL A 24 1.03 4.25 -8.00
C VAL A 24 2.24 5.09 -7.59
N ASN A 25 2.24 5.51 -6.33
CA ASN A 25 3.27 6.38 -5.78
C ASN A 25 3.99 5.67 -4.63
N PHE A 26 4.79 4.64 -4.92
CA PHE A 26 5.64 4.00 -3.93
C PHE A 26 6.97 4.73 -3.80
N CYS A 27 7.46 4.82 -2.55
CA CYS A 27 8.79 5.36 -2.29
C CYS A 27 9.88 4.45 -2.89
N SER A 28 11.03 5.04 -3.24
CA SER A 28 12.17 4.31 -3.79
C SER A 28 12.98 3.59 -2.71
N ASP A 29 13.84 2.64 -3.13
CA ASP A 29 14.74 1.84 -2.29
C ASP A 29 15.65 2.68 -1.34
N GLU A 30 15.96 3.93 -1.68
CA GLU A 30 16.71 4.84 -0.82
C GLU A 30 16.03 5.13 0.53
N ASN A 31 14.75 4.79 0.63
CA ASN A 31 13.93 4.99 1.83
C ASN A 31 13.47 3.67 2.47
N ALA A 32 14.04 2.53 2.07
CA ALA A 32 13.72 1.22 2.63
C ALA A 32 13.80 1.21 4.17
N VAL A 33 12.96 0.41 4.79
CA VAL A 33 12.91 0.30 6.25
C VAL A 33 14.00 -0.64 6.74
N ASP A 34 14.77 -0.20 7.73
CA ASP A 34 15.81 -1.00 8.38
C ASP A 34 15.21 -2.20 9.15
N ASP A 35 15.88 -3.35 9.10
CA ASP A 35 15.47 -4.57 9.78
C ASP A 35 15.23 -4.37 11.29
N LEU A 36 16.03 -3.53 11.97
CA LEU A 36 15.84 -3.23 13.38
C LEU A 36 14.54 -2.46 13.65
N VAL A 37 14.11 -1.63 12.72
CA VAL A 37 12.82 -0.92 12.81
C VAL A 37 11.67 -1.91 12.63
N ILE A 38 11.80 -2.83 11.67
CA ILE A 38 10.84 -3.92 11.46
C ILE A 38 10.70 -4.79 12.72
N GLU A 39 11.80 -5.23 13.30
CA GLU A 39 11.79 -6.05 14.53
C GLU A 39 11.13 -5.33 15.71
N LYS A 40 11.38 -4.05 15.88
CA LYS A 40 10.74 -3.24 16.94
C LYS A 40 9.22 -3.14 16.71
N ALA A 41 8.80 -2.93 15.47
CA ALA A 41 7.38 -2.86 15.09
C ALA A 41 6.67 -4.19 15.36
N GLU A 42 7.24 -5.31 14.91
CA GLU A 42 6.72 -6.66 15.16
C GLU A 42 6.56 -6.95 16.66
N LYS A 43 7.57 -6.56 17.46
CA LYS A 43 7.52 -6.69 18.91
C LYS A 43 6.41 -5.84 19.53
N ALA A 44 6.23 -4.60 19.06
CA ALA A 44 5.19 -3.71 19.56
C ALA A 44 3.78 -4.22 19.24
N LEU A 45 3.60 -4.75 18.03
CA LEU A 45 2.33 -5.32 17.55
C LEU A 45 2.05 -6.73 18.13
N GLY A 46 3.08 -7.44 18.61
CA GLY A 46 2.98 -8.80 19.12
C GLY A 46 2.80 -9.86 18.03
N LEU A 47 3.21 -9.57 16.79
CA LEU A 47 3.11 -10.49 15.65
C LEU A 47 4.30 -10.31 14.70
N LYS A 48 4.49 -11.26 13.77
CA LYS A 48 5.50 -11.18 12.71
C LYS A 48 4.84 -10.69 11.43
N PHE A 49 5.49 -9.77 10.71
CA PHE A 49 5.00 -9.38 9.39
C PHE A 49 5.05 -10.55 8.41
N THR A 50 4.12 -10.59 7.48
CA THR A 50 4.15 -11.56 6.39
C THR A 50 5.37 -11.35 5.50
N SER A 51 5.87 -12.41 4.87
CA SER A 51 7.05 -12.34 4.00
C SER A 51 6.88 -11.33 2.86
N SER A 52 5.69 -11.31 2.26
CA SER A 52 5.36 -10.37 1.18
C SER A 52 5.29 -8.91 1.66
N TYR A 53 4.73 -8.65 2.84
CA TYR A 53 4.67 -7.30 3.40
C TYR A 53 6.04 -6.83 3.91
N LYS A 54 6.81 -7.72 4.56
CA LYS A 54 8.17 -7.41 4.98
C LYS A 54 9.03 -7.03 3.78
N SER A 55 8.98 -7.81 2.70
CA SER A 55 9.69 -7.50 1.46
C SER A 55 9.26 -6.16 0.84
N PHE A 56 7.98 -5.79 0.93
CA PHE A 56 7.54 -4.46 0.51
C PHE A 56 8.19 -3.34 1.36
N LEU A 57 8.25 -3.48 2.68
CA LEU A 57 8.90 -2.51 3.56
C LEU A 57 10.40 -2.37 3.30
N GLU A 58 11.06 -3.49 2.94
CA GLU A 58 12.50 -3.53 2.61
C GLU A 58 12.83 -2.88 1.26
N HIS A 59 11.87 -2.78 0.33
CA HIS A 59 12.05 -2.17 -0.98
C HIS A 59 11.35 -0.81 -1.11
N CYS A 60 10.24 -0.64 -0.41
CA CYS A 60 9.43 0.57 -0.46
C CYS A 60 9.09 0.99 0.97
N LYS A 61 9.41 2.20 1.37
CA LYS A 61 9.07 2.70 2.72
C LYS A 61 7.55 2.87 2.94
N GLY A 62 6.77 2.81 1.88
CA GLY A 62 5.32 3.05 1.86
C GLY A 62 4.92 3.76 0.58
N GLY A 63 3.74 4.34 0.58
CA GLY A 63 3.21 5.08 -0.56
C GLY A 63 1.71 4.94 -0.68
N ASP A 64 1.17 5.28 -1.83
CA ASP A 64 -0.26 5.21 -2.10
C ASP A 64 -0.57 4.59 -3.47
N ILE A 65 -1.79 4.11 -3.60
CA ILE A 65 -2.37 3.64 -4.86
C ILE A 65 -3.66 4.44 -5.08
N GLY A 66 -3.68 5.33 -6.07
CA GLY A 66 -4.84 6.18 -6.35
C GLY A 66 -5.22 7.12 -5.19
N GLY A 67 -4.28 7.44 -4.32
CA GLY A 67 -4.49 8.24 -3.11
C GLY A 67 -4.80 7.42 -1.85
N GLU A 68 -5.01 6.11 -1.95
CA GLU A 68 -5.17 5.22 -0.80
C GLU A 68 -3.81 4.92 -0.19
N GLU A 69 -3.56 5.38 1.03
CA GLU A 69 -2.28 5.18 1.72
C GLU A 69 -2.11 3.71 2.14
N ILE A 70 -1.00 3.11 1.72
CA ILE A 70 -0.58 1.80 2.21
C ILE A 70 0.22 2.02 3.50
N TYR A 71 -0.28 1.51 4.61
CA TYR A 71 0.36 1.68 5.90
C TYR A 71 1.77 1.10 5.93
N SER A 72 2.68 1.83 6.56
CA SER A 72 4.11 1.53 6.60
C SER A 72 4.72 1.86 7.96
N LEU A 73 6.04 1.85 8.03
CA LEU A 73 6.80 2.23 9.21
C LEU A 73 7.44 3.59 8.99
N TYR A 74 7.04 4.58 9.79
CA TYR A 74 7.56 5.93 9.71
C TYR A 74 8.42 6.26 10.94
N ASP A 75 9.67 6.63 10.71
CA ASP A 75 10.52 7.22 11.75
C ASP A 75 10.29 8.74 11.78
N ASN A 76 9.17 9.16 12.35
CA ASN A 76 8.83 10.57 12.47
C ASN A 76 8.66 10.98 13.94
N PRO A 77 9.72 11.45 14.59
CA PRO A 77 9.67 11.82 16.02
C PRO A 77 8.84 13.09 16.31
N MET A 78 8.38 13.81 15.29
CA MET A 78 7.72 15.13 15.46
C MET A 78 6.32 15.25 14.85
N GLY A 79 5.78 14.22 14.21
CA GLY A 79 4.48 14.25 13.53
C GLY A 79 3.45 13.29 14.12
N ILE A 80 2.16 13.53 13.82
CA ILE A 80 1.12 12.50 13.96
C ILE A 80 1.40 11.49 12.84
N PRO A 81 1.67 10.24 13.16
CA PRO A 81 2.02 9.23 12.14
C PRO A 81 0.76 8.73 11.44
N ALA A 82 0.16 9.57 10.58
CA ALA A 82 -0.82 9.10 9.62
C ALA A 82 -0.16 8.01 8.77
N GLY A 83 -0.81 6.87 8.59
CA GLY A 83 -0.28 5.73 7.86
C GLY A 83 0.82 4.93 8.55
N ASP A 84 1.23 5.26 9.81
CA ASP A 84 2.12 4.38 10.57
C ASP A 84 1.37 3.15 11.07
N ILE A 85 1.80 1.97 10.60
CA ILE A 85 1.08 0.72 10.85
C ILE A 85 1.04 0.34 12.35
N VAL A 86 2.08 0.68 13.11
CA VAL A 86 2.13 0.39 14.55
C VAL A 86 1.16 1.30 15.30
N PHE A 87 1.25 2.61 15.04
CA PHE A 87 0.41 3.59 15.72
C PHE A 87 -1.07 3.35 15.45
N GLN A 88 -1.45 3.21 14.16
CA GLN A 88 -2.84 3.02 13.77
C GLN A 88 -3.41 1.73 14.39
N ASN A 89 -2.74 0.61 14.21
CA ASN A 89 -3.24 -0.66 14.73
C ASN A 89 -3.32 -0.71 16.26
N LEU A 90 -2.34 -0.16 16.99
CA LEU A 90 -2.41 -0.11 18.45
C LEU A 90 -3.54 0.81 18.94
N ASN A 91 -3.78 1.93 18.24
CA ASN A 91 -4.88 2.83 18.55
C ASN A 91 -6.25 2.16 18.30
N ASP A 92 -6.40 1.44 17.20
CA ASP A 92 -7.66 0.78 16.84
C ASP A 92 -7.96 -0.44 17.73
N ARG A 93 -6.91 -1.21 18.12
CA ARG A 93 -7.03 -2.24 19.15
C ARG A 93 -7.48 -1.65 20.49
N LYS A 94 -6.91 -0.50 20.90
CA LYS A 94 -7.30 0.19 22.14
C LYS A 94 -8.75 0.64 22.13
N ARG A 95 -9.27 1.01 20.96
CA ARG A 95 -10.67 1.42 20.76
C ARG A 95 -11.62 0.23 20.60
N GLY A 96 -11.10 -0.98 20.41
CA GLY A 96 -11.88 -2.19 20.17
C GLY A 96 -12.41 -2.33 18.74
N PHE A 97 -11.83 -1.61 17.76
CA PHE A 97 -12.22 -1.73 16.36
C PHE A 97 -11.66 -2.98 15.70
N VAL A 98 -10.46 -3.41 16.12
CA VAL A 98 -9.81 -4.63 15.63
C VAL A 98 -9.24 -5.46 16.77
N THR A 99 -9.07 -6.76 16.54
CA THR A 99 -8.45 -7.69 17.49
C THR A 99 -6.92 -7.69 17.36
N ALA A 100 -6.23 -8.44 18.23
CA ALA A 100 -4.77 -8.60 18.15
C ALA A 100 -4.34 -9.40 16.92
N GLU A 101 -5.21 -10.26 16.40
CA GLU A 101 -4.99 -11.10 15.22
C GLU A 101 -5.32 -10.39 13.89
N GLN A 102 -5.84 -9.17 13.95
CA GLN A 102 -6.10 -8.33 12.79
C GLN A 102 -5.04 -7.23 12.70
N LEU A 103 -4.43 -7.07 11.52
CA LEU A 103 -3.46 -6.01 11.25
C LEU A 103 -3.92 -5.21 10.03
N ILE A 104 -4.47 -4.01 10.28
CA ILE A 104 -4.88 -3.09 9.22
C ILE A 104 -3.65 -2.65 8.43
N VAL A 105 -3.77 -2.67 7.10
CA VAL A 105 -2.69 -2.31 6.16
C VAL A 105 -3.07 -1.17 5.22
N CYS A 106 -4.38 -0.90 5.08
CA CYS A 106 -4.89 0.19 4.24
C CYS A 106 -6.33 0.51 4.66
N GLU A 107 -6.66 1.77 4.68
CA GLU A 107 -8.04 2.28 4.72
C GLU A 107 -8.31 2.99 3.40
N ALA A 108 -9.35 2.57 2.71
CA ALA A 108 -9.73 3.07 1.40
C ALA A 108 -11.01 3.91 1.47
N ASP A 109 -11.44 4.42 0.33
CA ASP A 109 -12.71 5.11 0.20
C ASP A 109 -13.90 4.21 0.56
N PHE A 110 -15.04 4.80 0.87
CA PHE A 110 -16.29 4.12 1.27
C PHE A 110 -16.20 3.30 2.55
N ASP A 111 -15.31 3.68 3.48
CA ASP A 111 -15.08 3.01 4.77
C ASP A 111 -14.63 1.54 4.61
N GLU A 112 -13.94 1.20 3.52
CA GLU A 112 -13.31 -0.09 3.33
C GLU A 112 -12.00 -0.16 4.14
N THR A 113 -11.85 -1.16 5.00
CA THR A 113 -10.63 -1.39 5.79
C THR A 113 -10.02 -2.73 5.42
N PHE A 114 -8.78 -2.71 4.90
CA PHE A 114 -8.05 -3.93 4.53
C PHE A 114 -7.11 -4.35 5.64
N TYR A 115 -7.21 -5.62 6.05
CA TYR A 115 -6.40 -6.17 7.14
C TYR A 115 -5.91 -7.59 6.86
N PHE A 116 -4.73 -7.90 7.37
CA PHE A 116 -4.23 -9.28 7.44
C PHE A 116 -4.96 -10.05 8.54
N ASP A 117 -5.44 -11.26 8.24
CA ASP A 117 -6.04 -12.16 9.21
C ASP A 117 -5.01 -13.16 9.74
N TYR A 118 -4.39 -12.83 10.87
CA TYR A 118 -3.36 -13.65 11.51
C TYR A 118 -3.88 -14.94 12.14
N THR A 119 -5.19 -15.14 12.24
CA THR A 119 -5.76 -16.44 12.62
C THR A 119 -5.43 -17.53 11.58
N GLN A 120 -5.10 -17.10 10.36
CA GLN A 120 -4.78 -17.94 9.21
C GLN A 120 -3.29 -17.86 8.81
N PHE A 121 -2.42 -17.30 9.67
CA PHE A 121 -0.98 -17.20 9.37
C PHE A 121 -0.37 -18.58 9.15
N ARG A 122 0.22 -18.80 7.97
CA ARG A 122 0.82 -20.07 7.55
C ARG A 122 1.95 -19.83 6.55
N ASP A 123 3.05 -20.52 6.71
CA ASP A 123 4.21 -20.49 5.80
C ASP A 123 4.74 -19.05 5.53
N GLY A 124 4.66 -18.18 6.55
CA GLY A 124 5.10 -16.79 6.45
C GLY A 124 4.11 -15.83 5.79
N GLU A 125 2.90 -16.28 5.46
CA GLU A 125 1.85 -15.47 4.84
C GLU A 125 0.52 -15.62 5.58
N CYS A 126 -0.36 -14.65 5.39
CA CYS A 126 -1.77 -14.76 5.75
C CYS A 126 -2.63 -14.00 4.74
N PRO A 127 -3.91 -14.39 4.61
CA PRO A 127 -4.82 -13.71 3.70
C PRO A 127 -5.15 -12.30 4.19
N ILE A 128 -5.56 -11.47 3.24
CA ILE A 128 -6.10 -10.15 3.49
C ILE A 128 -7.61 -10.21 3.27
N TYR A 129 -8.33 -9.62 4.21
CA TYR A 129 -9.77 -9.41 4.17
C TYR A 129 -10.07 -7.92 4.03
N VAL A 130 -11.22 -7.60 3.47
CA VAL A 130 -11.82 -6.28 3.54
C VAL A 130 -12.96 -6.30 4.54
N MET A 131 -12.97 -5.32 5.42
CA MET A 131 -14.06 -5.04 6.34
C MET A 131 -14.83 -3.82 5.82
N PHE A 132 -16.13 -4.00 5.67
CA PHE A 132 -17.08 -2.96 5.30
C PHE A 132 -17.79 -2.41 6.54
N PRO A 133 -18.50 -1.27 6.44
CA PRO A 133 -19.37 -0.81 7.48
C PRO A 133 -20.36 -1.90 7.97
N LEU A 134 -20.66 -1.91 9.26
CA LEU A 134 -21.52 -2.92 9.93
C LEU A 134 -20.85 -4.30 10.09
N ASP A 135 -19.52 -4.35 10.19
CA ASP A 135 -18.72 -5.56 10.49
C ASP A 135 -18.88 -6.70 9.47
N ASN A 136 -19.25 -6.40 8.24
CA ASN A 136 -19.23 -7.38 7.16
C ASN A 136 -17.81 -7.51 6.63
N CYS A 137 -17.24 -8.73 6.71
CA CYS A 137 -15.88 -9.02 6.27
C CYS A 137 -15.88 -10.02 5.12
N GLU A 138 -15.11 -9.72 4.08
CA GLU A 138 -14.96 -10.58 2.91
C GLU A 138 -13.48 -10.87 2.61
N TYR A 139 -13.21 -12.10 2.14
CA TYR A 139 -11.89 -12.45 1.65
C TYR A 139 -11.51 -11.58 0.46
N TYR A 140 -10.32 -10.99 0.51
CA TYR A 140 -9.85 -10.12 -0.56
C TYR A 140 -8.65 -10.69 -1.32
N ALA A 141 -7.57 -11.08 -0.63
CA ALA A 141 -6.34 -11.52 -1.27
C ALA A 141 -5.63 -12.62 -0.46
N SER A 142 -4.88 -13.49 -1.14
CA SER A 142 -4.12 -14.58 -0.52
C SER A 142 -2.81 -14.13 0.13
N ASN A 143 -2.23 -13.03 -0.33
CA ASN A 143 -1.04 -12.39 0.20
C ASN A 143 -1.00 -10.90 -0.17
N PHE A 144 0.02 -10.19 0.33
CA PHE A 144 0.13 -8.75 0.12
C PHE A 144 0.36 -8.35 -1.35
N TYR A 145 1.06 -9.15 -2.13
CA TYR A 145 1.27 -8.85 -3.55
C TYR A 145 -0.01 -8.97 -4.38
N GLU A 146 -0.86 -9.95 -4.07
CA GLU A 146 -2.19 -10.04 -4.68
C GLU A 146 -3.05 -8.84 -4.31
N PHE A 147 -2.99 -8.41 -3.04
CA PHE A 147 -3.68 -7.19 -2.58
C PHE A 147 -3.25 -5.98 -3.40
N LEU A 148 -1.94 -5.70 -3.51
CA LEU A 148 -1.43 -4.58 -4.31
C LEU A 148 -1.89 -4.65 -5.77
N CYS A 149 -1.78 -5.83 -6.40
CA CYS A 149 -2.24 -6.00 -7.78
C CYS A 149 -3.74 -5.71 -7.96
N LYS A 150 -4.55 -6.11 -6.99
CA LYS A 150 -6.00 -5.86 -7.04
C LYS A 150 -6.31 -4.38 -6.84
N ARG A 151 -5.65 -3.70 -5.85
CA ARG A 151 -5.87 -2.26 -5.64
C ARG A 151 -5.44 -1.44 -6.84
N ILE A 152 -4.29 -1.72 -7.42
CA ILE A 152 -3.83 -1.05 -8.66
C ILE A 152 -4.88 -1.20 -9.77
N LYS A 153 -5.43 -2.40 -9.99
CA LYS A 153 -6.45 -2.64 -11.02
C LYS A 153 -7.75 -1.88 -10.77
N VAL A 154 -8.16 -1.73 -9.52
CA VAL A 154 -9.35 -0.95 -9.15
C VAL A 154 -9.21 0.50 -9.59
N HIS A 155 -8.04 1.11 -9.40
CA HIS A 155 -7.79 2.51 -9.75
C HIS A 155 -7.50 2.74 -11.23
N VAL A 156 -7.07 1.72 -11.96
CA VAL A 156 -6.86 1.83 -13.44
C VAL A 156 -8.15 1.62 -14.21
N GLY A 157 -9.18 1.02 -13.60
CA GLY A 157 -10.39 0.56 -14.28
C GLY A 157 -10.22 -0.84 -14.89
N GLU A 158 -11.32 -1.45 -15.35
CA GLU A 158 -11.34 -2.86 -15.77
C GLU A 158 -10.50 -3.18 -17.02
N GLU A 159 -10.05 -2.19 -17.77
CA GLU A 159 -9.29 -2.40 -19.02
C GLU A 159 -7.89 -1.76 -18.94
N ILE A 160 -6.91 -2.50 -18.46
CA ILE A 160 -5.54 -2.26 -18.92
C ILE A 160 -5.52 -2.83 -20.34
N PRO A 161 -5.39 -2.02 -21.40
CA PRO A 161 -5.38 -2.54 -22.76
C PRO A 161 -4.26 -3.57 -22.95
N GLU A 162 -4.62 -4.77 -23.39
CA GLU A 162 -3.65 -5.76 -23.82
C GLU A 162 -3.08 -5.38 -25.21
N GLY A 163 -2.22 -4.35 -25.26
CA GLY A 163 -1.58 -3.97 -26.52
C GLY A 163 -0.93 -2.59 -26.49
N ASP A 164 0.14 -2.42 -27.27
CA ASP A 164 0.94 -1.19 -27.43
C ASP A 164 0.20 -0.04 -28.19
N GLN A 165 -1.08 0.17 -27.97
CA GLN A 165 -1.79 1.31 -28.55
C GLN A 165 -1.70 2.50 -27.59
N PRO A 166 -1.19 3.66 -28.04
CA PRO A 166 -1.25 4.87 -27.25
C PRO A 166 -2.72 5.28 -27.08
N ILE A 167 -3.21 5.36 -25.85
CA ILE A 167 -4.51 5.93 -25.58
C ILE A 167 -4.41 7.44 -25.83
N GLU A 168 -5.24 7.98 -26.70
CA GLU A 168 -5.44 9.42 -26.80
C GLU A 168 -5.83 9.93 -25.40
N LYS A 169 -4.97 10.79 -24.84
CA LYS A 169 -5.24 11.45 -23.55
C LYS A 169 -6.60 12.13 -23.65
N ILE A 170 -7.58 11.61 -22.93
CA ILE A 170 -8.79 12.37 -22.63
C ILE A 170 -8.31 13.51 -21.74
N GLU A 171 -8.23 14.72 -22.30
CA GLU A 171 -7.96 15.93 -21.53
C GLU A 171 -9.10 16.17 -20.54
N HIS A 172 -8.98 15.58 -19.35
CA HIS A 172 -9.67 16.11 -18.21
C HIS A 172 -9.00 17.43 -17.86
N THR A 173 -9.69 18.55 -18.13
CA THR A 173 -9.28 19.86 -17.65
C THR A 173 -9.22 19.81 -16.12
N PRO A 174 -8.04 19.78 -15.49
CA PRO A 174 -7.96 19.70 -14.04
C PRO A 174 -8.33 21.06 -13.50
N THR A 175 -9.34 21.09 -12.64
CA THR A 175 -9.49 22.21 -11.70
C THR A 175 -8.18 22.29 -10.92
N PRO A 176 -7.50 23.47 -10.84
CA PRO A 176 -6.19 23.55 -10.18
C PRO A 176 -6.34 23.25 -8.69
N GLN A 177 -6.06 22.03 -8.30
CA GLN A 177 -5.83 21.67 -6.92
C GLN A 177 -4.41 22.13 -6.52
N PRO A 178 -4.20 22.68 -5.33
CA PRO A 178 -2.85 23.05 -4.89
C PRO A 178 -1.97 21.81 -4.88
N ILE A 179 -0.90 21.83 -5.67
CA ILE A 179 0.08 20.74 -5.77
C ILE A 179 0.64 20.47 -4.39
N PRO A 180 0.48 19.27 -3.82
CA PRO A 180 1.09 18.93 -2.53
C PRO A 180 2.59 19.18 -2.57
N PHE A 181 3.14 19.79 -1.52
CA PHE A 181 4.54 20.24 -1.43
C PHE A 181 5.57 19.17 -1.80
N TYR A 182 5.28 17.89 -1.55
CA TYR A 182 6.15 16.77 -1.88
C TYR A 182 6.29 16.52 -3.39
N LYS A 183 5.23 16.72 -4.22
CA LYS A 183 5.32 16.54 -5.68
C LYS A 183 6.28 17.53 -6.35
N SER A 184 6.45 18.74 -5.79
CA SER A 184 7.40 19.74 -6.29
C SER A 184 8.86 19.45 -5.90
N PHE A 185 9.07 18.77 -4.79
CA PHE A 185 10.37 18.41 -4.27
C PHE A 185 11.03 17.32 -5.13
N TRP A 186 10.29 16.29 -5.51
CA TRP A 186 10.78 15.15 -6.30
C TRP A 186 11.12 15.53 -7.75
N LYS A 187 10.33 16.37 -8.40
CA LYS A 187 10.67 16.91 -9.75
C LYS A 187 12.00 17.68 -9.76
N LYS A 188 12.41 18.29 -8.65
CA LYS A 188 13.69 19.00 -8.54
C LYS A 188 14.88 18.06 -8.33
N LEU A 189 14.71 16.93 -7.66
CA LEU A 189 15.77 15.95 -7.44
C LEU A 189 16.12 15.18 -8.73
N TRP A 190 15.11 14.75 -9.48
CA TRP A 190 15.33 14.02 -10.74
C TRP A 190 16.00 14.86 -11.84
N LYS A 191 15.84 16.17 -11.84
CA LYS A 191 16.55 17.06 -12.78
C LYS A 191 18.01 17.36 -12.42
N ARG A 192 18.51 16.94 -11.28
CA ARG A 192 19.89 17.13 -10.86
C ARG A 192 20.82 15.91 -11.06
N GLY A 193 20.28 14.80 -11.52
CA GLY A 193 21.02 13.55 -11.75
C GLY A 193 21.27 13.19 -13.22
N ASN A 194 21.05 14.13 -14.16
CA ASN A 194 21.48 14.02 -15.58
C ASN A 194 22.40 15.17 -15.93
#